data_9d71b6d8bd91f88f4eda7797cb59ab2d
#
_entry.id   9d71b6d8bd91f88f4eda7797cb59ab2d
#
_cell.length_a   1.000
_cell.length_b   1.000
_cell.length_c   1.000
_cell.angle_alpha   90.00
_cell.angle_beta   90.00
_cell.angle_gamma   90.00
#
_symmetry.space_group_name_H-M   'P 1'
#
loop_
_entity.id
_entity.type
_entity.pdbx_description
1 polymer ?
#
loop_
_entity_poly.entity_id
_entity_poly.type
_entity_poly.pdbx_seq_one_letter_code
_entity_poly.pdbx_strand_id
1 'polypeptide(L)'
;MIQVDLQNIRSFIPLPYEAALSPRLRIAHDHLQNGDGAGGEFTGWVRLPEDYDKAEFARIKAAAKKIQSDSQALVVIGIGGSYLGARGVIECLRSPNYNLKKKNTPNIYFIGNGLSSDALTEVMELVDGVDFSVNVISKSGTTTEPAVAFRFFRELLEKKYGPEEAARRIYATTDAHKGALKGLADDKGYEEFVVPDNIGGRYSVLTAVGLLPIAVAGIDIDALMAGAADMMRECALADMNANPAWQYAGARYELYRTGKKIELLAAYEPCFRFMSEWWKQLYGESEGKESKGLFPASVEFTADLHSMGQYIQEGERHLFETVVRFGPSQNENPVPYDEGNGDGLNFLAGKSMDFIRQQAMDGTLLAHVEGGVPNVTLRTGSVSEQTLGGLIYFFEYACGLSGYLLDVNPFDQPGVEAYKKNMFALLGKPGYEDLRQTLLRKLEK
;
A
#
# COMPACT_ATOMS: atom_id res chain seq x y z
N MET A 1 3.95 0.47 18.67
CA MET A 1 5.24 -0.24 18.61
C MET A 1 5.04 -1.55 17.87
N ILE A 2 5.87 -1.83 16.87
CA ILE A 2 5.89 -3.09 16.11
C ILE A 2 6.99 -3.96 16.70
N GLN A 3 6.67 -5.20 17.02
CA GLN A 3 7.65 -6.18 17.49
C GLN A 3 7.85 -7.25 16.40
N VAL A 4 9.09 -7.50 16.04
CA VAL A 4 9.47 -8.54 15.07
C VAL A 4 9.87 -9.79 15.82
N ASP A 5 9.04 -10.83 15.72
CA ASP A 5 9.33 -12.13 16.31
C ASP A 5 9.97 -13.04 15.26
N LEU A 6 11.23 -13.37 15.49
CA LEU A 6 12.09 -14.16 14.60
C LEU A 6 12.35 -15.58 15.12
N GLN A 7 11.65 -16.01 16.16
CA GLN A 7 11.90 -17.32 16.77
C GLN A 7 11.75 -18.45 15.74
N ASN A 8 10.76 -18.35 14.86
CA ASN A 8 10.36 -19.38 13.92
C ASN A 8 11.12 -19.36 12.57
N ILE A 9 12.18 -18.55 12.46
CA ILE A 9 13.12 -18.61 11.34
C ILE A 9 14.50 -19.16 11.74
N ARG A 10 14.82 -19.24 13.03
CA ARG A 10 16.16 -19.53 13.54
C ARG A 10 16.72 -20.87 13.06
N SER A 11 15.87 -21.88 12.86
CA SER A 11 16.28 -23.19 12.32
C SER A 11 16.54 -23.19 10.80
N PHE A 12 16.20 -22.12 10.11
CA PHE A 12 16.27 -22.02 8.64
C PHE A 12 17.39 -21.12 8.14
N ILE A 13 18.05 -20.40 9.02
CA ILE A 13 19.11 -19.43 8.70
C ILE A 13 20.37 -19.70 9.52
N PRO A 14 21.57 -19.34 9.01
CA PRO A 14 22.80 -19.42 9.78
C PRO A 14 22.76 -18.53 11.01
N LEU A 15 23.23 -19.03 12.16
CA LEU A 15 23.31 -18.25 13.41
C LEU A 15 24.78 -18.14 13.86
N PRO A 16 25.20 -17.02 14.49
CA PRO A 16 24.48 -15.76 14.65
C PRO A 16 24.61 -14.89 13.38
N TYR A 17 23.53 -14.63 12.68
CA TYR A 17 23.56 -13.77 11.48
C TYR A 17 23.58 -12.27 11.83
N GLU A 18 23.07 -11.90 13.01
CA GLU A 18 22.90 -10.52 13.44
C GLU A 18 24.25 -9.77 13.48
N ALA A 19 25.28 -10.40 14.06
CA ALA A 19 26.60 -9.81 14.14
C ALA A 19 27.25 -9.66 12.76
N ALA A 20 27.07 -10.63 11.88
CA ALA A 20 27.63 -10.60 10.53
C ALA A 20 26.95 -9.57 9.63
N LEU A 21 25.64 -9.33 9.82
CA LEU A 21 24.84 -8.45 8.98
C LEU A 21 24.82 -6.99 9.47
N SER A 22 25.02 -6.76 10.77
CA SER A 22 24.99 -5.41 11.36
C SER A 22 25.85 -4.36 10.64
N PRO A 23 27.07 -4.65 10.17
CA PRO A 23 27.85 -3.65 9.41
C PRO A 23 27.18 -3.24 8.08
N ARG A 24 26.57 -4.18 7.36
CA ARG A 24 25.87 -3.90 6.10
C ARG A 24 24.56 -3.12 6.36
N LEU A 25 23.82 -3.49 7.40
CA LEU A 25 22.64 -2.75 7.84
C LEU A 25 22.98 -1.33 8.27
N ARG A 26 24.14 -1.13 8.93
CA ARG A 26 24.62 0.21 9.27
C ARG A 26 24.84 1.06 8.02
N ILE A 27 25.51 0.55 7.02
CA ILE A 27 25.73 1.25 5.75
C ILE A 27 24.40 1.59 5.07
N ALA A 28 23.48 0.62 4.98
CA ALA A 28 22.16 0.81 4.38
C ALA A 28 21.33 1.87 5.15
N HIS A 29 21.41 1.84 6.48
CA HIS A 29 20.77 2.81 7.35
C HIS A 29 21.33 4.22 7.15
N ASP A 30 22.66 4.35 7.13
CA ASP A 30 23.33 5.65 6.93
C ASP A 30 22.98 6.22 5.56
N HIS A 31 22.90 5.40 4.51
CA HIS A 31 22.40 5.81 3.19
C HIS A 31 20.97 6.34 3.21
N LEU A 32 20.06 5.71 3.97
CA LEU A 32 18.69 6.21 4.12
C LEU A 32 18.63 7.53 4.89
N GLN A 33 19.38 7.61 6.01
CA GLN A 33 19.37 8.79 6.87
C GLN A 33 20.04 10.02 6.21
N ASN A 34 21.08 9.80 5.43
CA ASN A 34 21.83 10.88 4.77
C ASN A 34 21.35 11.20 3.36
N GLY A 35 20.57 10.28 2.73
CA GLY A 35 20.14 10.42 1.34
C GLY A 35 21.31 10.35 0.33
N ASP A 36 22.39 9.65 0.65
CA ASP A 36 23.62 9.57 -0.16
C ASP A 36 23.80 8.21 -0.88
N GLY A 37 22.87 7.28 -0.68
CA GLY A 37 22.83 6.00 -1.39
C GLY A 37 22.25 6.10 -2.80
N ALA A 38 22.21 4.97 -3.52
CA ALA A 38 21.58 4.90 -4.84
C ALA A 38 20.11 5.33 -4.75
N GLY A 39 19.69 6.34 -5.54
CA GLY A 39 18.35 6.93 -5.50
C GLY A 39 18.09 7.83 -4.29
N GLY A 40 19.14 8.32 -3.62
CA GLY A 40 19.04 9.16 -2.42
C GLY A 40 18.21 10.44 -2.62
N GLU A 41 18.08 10.92 -3.86
CA GLU A 41 17.20 12.03 -4.22
C GLU A 41 15.70 11.74 -3.96
N PHE A 42 15.32 10.48 -3.72
CA PHE A 42 13.94 10.06 -3.42
C PHE A 42 13.73 9.64 -1.96
N THR A 43 14.60 10.04 -1.04
CA THR A 43 14.51 9.70 0.39
C THR A 43 13.73 10.72 1.23
N GLY A 44 13.03 11.68 0.62
CA GLY A 44 12.26 12.70 1.33
C GLY A 44 11.20 12.16 2.29
N TRP A 45 10.74 10.94 2.08
CA TRP A 45 9.78 10.25 2.95
C TRP A 45 10.39 9.85 4.32
N VAL A 46 11.72 9.70 4.43
CA VAL A 46 12.39 9.25 5.67
C VAL A 46 12.12 10.19 6.84
N ARG A 47 12.08 11.50 6.59
CA ARG A 47 11.78 12.50 7.64
C ARG A 47 10.38 13.09 7.53
N LEU A 48 9.61 12.70 6.52
CA LEU A 48 8.29 13.25 6.24
C LEU A 48 7.36 13.27 7.46
N PRO A 49 7.30 12.24 8.34
CA PRO A 49 6.37 12.26 9.46
C PRO A 49 6.54 13.42 10.45
N GLU A 50 7.70 14.04 10.50
CA GLU A 50 7.96 15.26 11.30
C GLU A 50 8.07 16.52 10.44
N ASP A 51 8.68 16.42 9.26
CA ASP A 51 9.07 17.55 8.40
C ASP A 51 8.03 17.91 7.33
N TYR A 52 6.81 17.30 7.35
CA TYR A 52 5.77 17.62 6.37
C TYR A 52 5.31 19.08 6.40
N ASP A 53 4.87 19.60 5.27
CA ASP A 53 4.31 20.96 5.16
C ASP A 53 3.00 21.09 5.98
N LYS A 54 3.08 21.81 7.09
CA LYS A 54 1.95 22.02 8.01
C LYS A 54 0.84 22.87 7.37
N ALA A 55 1.18 23.76 6.44
CA ALA A 55 0.20 24.61 5.74
C ALA A 55 -0.58 23.77 4.71
N GLU A 56 0.11 22.95 3.91
CA GLU A 56 -0.55 22.01 3.01
C GLU A 56 -1.39 20.98 3.76
N PHE A 57 -0.90 20.47 4.88
CA PHE A 57 -1.65 19.55 5.73
C PHE A 57 -2.94 20.16 6.26
N ALA A 58 -2.91 21.44 6.67
CA ALA A 58 -4.11 22.17 7.07
C ALA A 58 -5.08 22.34 5.89
N ARG A 59 -4.58 22.62 4.67
CA ARG A 59 -5.39 22.69 3.44
C ARG A 59 -6.04 21.35 3.11
N ILE A 60 -5.32 20.23 3.26
CA ILE A 60 -5.89 18.88 3.08
C ILE A 60 -7.10 18.68 4.00
N LYS A 61 -6.98 19.04 5.27
CA LYS A 61 -8.10 18.94 6.23
C LYS A 61 -9.27 19.86 5.86
N ALA A 62 -8.98 21.06 5.36
CA ALA A 62 -10.02 22.01 4.91
C ALA A 62 -10.74 21.47 3.66
N ALA A 63 -10.01 20.98 2.66
CA ALA A 63 -10.55 20.37 1.45
C ALA A 63 -11.40 19.13 1.79
N ALA A 64 -10.91 18.26 2.67
CA ALA A 64 -11.66 17.08 3.11
C ALA A 64 -13.02 17.48 3.76
N LYS A 65 -13.03 18.50 4.62
CA LYS A 65 -14.28 19.01 5.21
C LYS A 65 -15.22 19.59 4.17
N LYS A 66 -14.69 20.33 3.18
CA LYS A 66 -15.48 20.86 2.07
C LYS A 66 -16.13 19.71 1.29
N ILE A 67 -15.35 18.70 0.87
CA ILE A 67 -15.85 17.54 0.15
C ILE A 67 -16.92 16.81 0.99
N GLN A 68 -16.71 16.62 2.28
CA GLN A 68 -17.68 16.01 3.19
C GLN A 68 -19.00 16.82 3.28
N SER A 69 -18.95 18.13 3.10
CA SER A 69 -20.13 19.00 3.23
C SER A 69 -20.93 19.14 1.94
N ASP A 70 -20.29 19.00 0.77
CA ASP A 70 -20.89 19.31 -0.53
C ASP A 70 -20.96 18.13 -1.49
N SER A 71 -20.46 16.97 -1.10
CA SER A 71 -20.39 15.77 -1.96
C SER A 71 -20.86 14.52 -1.22
N GLN A 72 -21.64 13.70 -1.91
CA GLN A 72 -22.07 12.38 -1.46
C GLN A 72 -21.08 11.29 -1.89
N ALA A 73 -20.23 11.59 -2.89
CA ALA A 73 -19.17 10.72 -3.35
C ALA A 73 -17.88 11.50 -3.66
N LEU A 74 -16.74 10.84 -3.43
CA LEU A 74 -15.43 11.24 -3.94
C LEU A 74 -14.94 10.17 -4.92
N VAL A 75 -14.63 10.59 -6.15
CA VAL A 75 -13.96 9.73 -7.13
C VAL A 75 -12.46 10.00 -7.07
N VAL A 76 -11.69 9.02 -6.64
CA VAL A 76 -10.23 9.06 -6.59
C VAL A 76 -9.67 8.43 -7.84
N ILE A 77 -8.99 9.21 -8.66
CA ILE A 77 -8.44 8.79 -9.95
C ILE A 77 -6.93 8.67 -9.84
N GLY A 78 -6.42 7.44 -9.85
CA GLY A 78 -4.98 7.18 -9.73
C GLY A 78 -4.64 5.72 -9.93
N ILE A 79 -3.35 5.41 -10.11
CA ILE A 79 -2.83 4.05 -10.31
C ILE A 79 -1.63 3.80 -9.41
N GLY A 80 -1.41 2.54 -9.01
CA GLY A 80 -0.30 2.15 -8.15
C GLY A 80 -0.28 2.92 -6.83
N GLY A 81 0.84 3.57 -6.51
CA GLY A 81 1.01 4.35 -5.29
C GLY A 81 0.01 5.51 -5.13
N SER A 82 -0.60 5.95 -6.24
CA SER A 82 -1.60 7.02 -6.21
C SER A 82 -2.98 6.58 -5.67
N TYR A 83 -3.20 5.27 -5.42
CA TYR A 83 -4.46 4.82 -4.84
C TYR A 83 -4.33 3.69 -3.81
N LEU A 84 -3.35 2.78 -3.97
CA LEU A 84 -3.27 1.56 -3.16
C LEU A 84 -3.17 1.85 -1.67
N GLY A 85 -2.27 2.74 -1.27
CA GLY A 85 -2.07 3.09 0.13
C GLY A 85 -3.30 3.75 0.75
N ALA A 86 -3.90 4.73 0.06
CA ALA A 86 -5.12 5.39 0.52
C ALA A 86 -6.27 4.41 0.68
N ARG A 87 -6.49 3.53 -0.31
CA ARG A 87 -7.51 2.50 -0.26
C ARG A 87 -7.26 1.51 0.88
N GLY A 88 -6.01 1.08 1.05
CA GLY A 88 -5.62 0.18 2.13
C GLY A 88 -5.93 0.75 3.50
N VAL A 89 -5.57 1.99 3.76
CA VAL A 89 -5.86 2.69 5.03
C VAL A 89 -7.37 2.84 5.24
N ILE A 90 -8.13 3.26 4.22
CA ILE A 90 -9.58 3.46 4.31
C ILE A 90 -10.29 2.13 4.61
N GLU A 91 -10.01 1.09 3.84
CA GLU A 91 -10.64 -0.21 4.05
C GLU A 91 -10.25 -0.84 5.39
N CYS A 92 -9.00 -0.67 5.84
CA CYS A 92 -8.54 -1.22 7.10
C CYS A 92 -9.15 -0.50 8.31
N LEU A 93 -9.22 0.84 8.31
CA LEU A 93 -9.71 1.61 9.46
C LEU A 93 -11.22 1.79 9.47
N ARG A 94 -11.87 1.72 8.33
CA ARG A 94 -13.33 1.91 8.24
C ARG A 94 -14.06 0.63 7.92
N SER A 95 -13.81 0.00 6.82
CA SER A 95 -14.32 -1.32 6.42
C SER A 95 -14.04 -1.59 4.94
N PRO A 96 -13.82 -2.84 4.49
CA PRO A 96 -13.96 -3.21 3.09
C PRO A 96 -15.35 -2.91 2.50
N ASN A 97 -16.36 -2.84 3.37
CA ASN A 97 -17.75 -2.47 3.02
C ASN A 97 -18.06 -0.98 3.26
N TYR A 98 -17.06 -0.11 3.26
CA TYR A 98 -17.19 1.30 3.62
C TYR A 98 -18.34 2.00 2.88
N ASN A 99 -18.45 1.81 1.57
CA ASN A 99 -19.46 2.47 0.75
C ASN A 99 -20.89 1.97 1.02
N LEU A 100 -21.06 0.76 1.58
CA LEU A 100 -22.36 0.18 1.92
C LEU A 100 -22.85 0.55 3.34
N LYS A 101 -21.94 1.01 4.20
CA LYS A 101 -22.29 1.35 5.60
C LYS A 101 -22.99 2.70 5.68
N LYS A 102 -23.98 2.80 6.56
CA LYS A 102 -24.57 4.10 6.91
C LYS A 102 -23.53 4.96 7.61
N LYS A 103 -23.27 6.13 7.09
CA LYS A 103 -22.24 7.08 7.58
C LYS A 103 -22.59 8.52 7.15
N ASN A 104 -21.87 9.49 7.66
CA ASN A 104 -22.00 10.91 7.32
C ASN A 104 -20.81 11.42 6.50
N THR A 105 -19.98 10.53 5.97
CA THR A 105 -18.89 10.84 5.05
C THR A 105 -19.23 10.35 3.64
N PRO A 106 -18.66 10.94 2.58
CA PRO A 106 -18.91 10.53 1.20
C PRO A 106 -18.54 9.07 0.94
N ASN A 107 -19.20 8.44 -0.02
CA ASN A 107 -18.69 7.22 -0.64
C ASN A 107 -17.37 7.52 -1.37
N ILE A 108 -16.43 6.58 -1.38
CA ILE A 108 -15.16 6.76 -2.07
C ILE A 108 -15.02 5.67 -3.13
N TYR A 109 -14.88 6.09 -4.38
CA TYR A 109 -14.71 5.20 -5.52
C TYR A 109 -13.33 5.41 -6.12
N PHE A 110 -12.60 4.32 -6.37
CA PHE A 110 -11.27 4.34 -6.97
C PHE A 110 -11.37 3.90 -8.43
N ILE A 111 -10.83 4.71 -9.34
CA ILE A 111 -10.81 4.45 -10.78
C ILE A 111 -9.50 4.95 -11.40
N GLY A 112 -9.25 4.64 -12.69
CA GLY A 112 -8.00 5.00 -13.35
C GLY A 112 -6.83 4.10 -12.96
N ASN A 113 -7.13 2.96 -12.35
CA ASN A 113 -6.17 1.90 -12.01
C ASN A 113 -6.25 0.72 -12.99
N GLY A 114 -6.96 0.87 -14.10
CA GLY A 114 -7.13 -0.09 -15.17
C GLY A 114 -7.77 0.55 -16.40
N LEU A 115 -7.95 -0.25 -17.45
CA LEU A 115 -8.50 0.17 -18.75
C LEU A 115 -9.81 -0.57 -19.10
N SER A 116 -10.53 -1.09 -18.08
CA SER A 116 -11.82 -1.74 -18.27
C SER A 116 -12.91 -0.70 -18.52
N SER A 117 -13.61 -0.82 -19.67
CA SER A 117 -14.76 0.00 -19.99
C SER A 117 -15.90 -0.24 -19.02
N ASP A 118 -16.14 -1.50 -18.63
CA ASP A 118 -17.22 -1.85 -17.72
C ASP A 118 -17.00 -1.26 -16.32
N ALA A 119 -15.77 -1.38 -15.78
CA ALA A 119 -15.43 -0.77 -14.49
C ALA A 119 -15.55 0.76 -14.52
N LEU A 120 -15.22 1.41 -15.64
CA LEU A 120 -15.41 2.85 -15.82
C LEU A 120 -16.91 3.21 -15.81
N THR A 121 -17.72 2.48 -16.57
CA THR A 121 -19.18 2.67 -16.63
C THR A 121 -19.82 2.48 -15.27
N GLU A 122 -19.45 1.43 -14.54
CA GLU A 122 -19.95 1.17 -13.18
C GLU A 122 -19.74 2.37 -12.25
N VAL A 123 -18.54 2.95 -12.20
CA VAL A 123 -18.28 4.11 -11.34
C VAL A 123 -19.03 5.35 -11.82
N MET A 124 -19.21 5.53 -13.14
CA MET A 124 -20.03 6.62 -13.70
C MET A 124 -21.50 6.48 -13.27
N GLU A 125 -22.06 5.27 -13.29
CA GLU A 125 -23.42 4.98 -12.82
C GLU A 125 -23.56 5.20 -11.30
N LEU A 126 -22.55 4.83 -10.49
CA LEU A 126 -22.55 5.01 -9.04
C LEU A 126 -22.54 6.48 -8.61
N VAL A 127 -22.09 7.39 -9.47
CA VAL A 127 -22.11 8.84 -9.20
C VAL A 127 -23.24 9.57 -9.94
N ASP A 128 -24.01 8.86 -10.76
CA ASP A 128 -25.18 9.46 -11.42
C ASP A 128 -26.24 9.83 -10.38
N GLY A 129 -26.80 11.02 -10.52
CA GLY A 129 -27.83 11.53 -9.62
C GLY A 129 -27.35 11.98 -8.22
N VAL A 130 -26.08 11.80 -7.84
CA VAL A 130 -25.52 12.25 -6.55
C VAL A 130 -24.52 13.37 -6.74
N ASP A 131 -24.35 14.23 -5.71
CA ASP A 131 -23.28 15.22 -5.73
C ASP A 131 -21.92 14.57 -5.46
N PHE A 132 -20.96 14.88 -6.33
CA PHE A 132 -19.64 14.27 -6.21
C PHE A 132 -18.49 15.25 -6.51
N SER A 133 -17.33 14.93 -5.97
CA SER A 133 -16.05 15.57 -6.24
C SER A 133 -15.06 14.57 -6.82
N VAL A 134 -14.00 15.06 -7.45
CA VAL A 134 -12.92 14.27 -8.04
C VAL A 134 -11.60 14.64 -7.42
N ASN A 135 -10.81 13.67 -6.97
CA ASN A 135 -9.40 13.83 -6.67
C ASN A 135 -8.58 13.08 -7.73
N VAL A 136 -7.99 13.80 -8.66
CA VAL A 136 -7.10 13.23 -9.68
C VAL A 136 -5.66 13.32 -9.21
N ILE A 137 -4.98 12.15 -9.19
CA ILE A 137 -3.65 12.00 -8.61
C ILE A 137 -2.69 11.49 -9.69
N SER A 138 -1.84 12.37 -10.19
CA SER A 138 -0.82 12.03 -11.18
C SER A 138 0.28 13.09 -11.21
N LYS A 139 1.53 12.69 -10.94
CA LYS A 139 2.66 13.62 -10.96
C LYS A 139 2.87 14.24 -12.33
N SER A 140 2.89 13.44 -13.40
CA SER A 140 3.08 13.93 -14.79
C SER A 140 1.79 14.38 -15.46
N GLY A 141 0.64 13.86 -15.05
CA GLY A 141 -0.63 14.02 -15.75
C GLY A 141 -0.74 13.27 -17.07
N THR A 142 0.25 12.44 -17.43
CA THR A 142 0.31 11.73 -18.72
C THR A 142 0.26 10.21 -18.60
N THR A 143 0.18 9.67 -17.38
CA THR A 143 -0.07 8.23 -17.17
C THR A 143 -1.43 7.90 -17.80
N THR A 144 -1.45 6.93 -18.71
CA THR A 144 -2.58 6.70 -19.61
C THR A 144 -3.88 6.43 -18.88
N GLU A 145 -3.87 5.50 -17.94
CA GLU A 145 -5.05 5.02 -17.23
C GLU A 145 -5.78 6.15 -16.46
N PRO A 146 -5.10 6.87 -15.53
CA PRO A 146 -5.77 7.97 -14.83
C PRO A 146 -6.06 9.17 -15.73
N ALA A 147 -5.24 9.45 -16.75
CA ALA A 147 -5.50 10.56 -17.68
C ALA A 147 -6.77 10.33 -18.51
N VAL A 148 -6.99 9.09 -18.96
CA VAL A 148 -8.20 8.73 -19.70
C VAL A 148 -9.42 8.77 -18.79
N ALA A 149 -9.35 8.16 -17.60
CA ALA A 149 -10.45 8.19 -16.63
C ALA A 149 -10.82 9.64 -16.26
N PHE A 150 -9.83 10.49 -16.03
CA PHE A 150 -10.07 11.90 -15.69
C PHE A 150 -10.83 12.66 -16.77
N ARG A 151 -10.64 12.37 -18.07
CA ARG A 151 -11.42 13.02 -19.15
C ARG A 151 -12.91 12.76 -19.00
N PHE A 152 -13.31 11.52 -18.70
CA PHE A 152 -14.71 11.15 -18.52
C PHE A 152 -15.33 11.83 -17.29
N PHE A 153 -14.67 11.78 -16.14
CA PHE A 153 -15.21 12.37 -14.91
C PHE A 153 -15.20 13.89 -14.93
N ARG A 154 -14.23 14.53 -15.59
CA ARG A 154 -14.26 15.96 -15.83
C ARG A 154 -15.45 16.37 -16.69
N GLU A 155 -15.68 15.66 -17.80
CA GLU A 155 -16.82 15.93 -18.68
C GLU A 155 -18.16 15.77 -17.93
N LEU A 156 -18.27 14.72 -17.07
CA LEU A 156 -19.46 14.54 -16.23
C LEU A 156 -19.68 15.69 -15.26
N LEU A 157 -18.62 16.17 -14.58
CA LEU A 157 -18.69 17.32 -13.68
C LEU A 157 -19.09 18.59 -14.43
N GLU A 158 -18.43 18.90 -15.58
CA GLU A 158 -18.72 20.06 -16.38
C GLU A 158 -20.17 20.05 -16.94
N LYS A 159 -20.67 18.88 -17.35
CA LYS A 159 -22.05 18.70 -17.79
C LYS A 159 -23.07 18.90 -16.65
N LYS A 160 -22.73 18.43 -15.44
CA LYS A 160 -23.64 18.48 -14.29
C LYS A 160 -23.69 19.88 -13.65
N TYR A 161 -22.55 20.53 -13.48
CA TYR A 161 -22.41 21.74 -12.68
C TYR A 161 -22.03 22.99 -13.48
N GLY A 162 -21.67 22.84 -14.76
CA GLY A 162 -21.00 23.87 -15.54
C GLY A 162 -19.50 23.97 -15.17
N PRO A 163 -18.68 24.62 -16.03
CA PRO A 163 -17.22 24.59 -15.91
C PRO A 163 -16.68 25.23 -14.63
N GLU A 164 -17.29 26.32 -14.13
CA GLU A 164 -16.79 27.03 -12.94
C GLU A 164 -17.00 26.22 -11.65
N GLU A 165 -18.20 25.66 -11.45
CA GLU A 165 -18.48 24.86 -10.26
C GLU A 165 -17.82 23.48 -10.36
N ALA A 166 -17.70 22.89 -11.54
CA ALA A 166 -16.92 21.67 -11.78
C ALA A 166 -15.45 21.85 -11.37
N ALA A 167 -14.85 23.00 -11.68
CA ALA A 167 -13.48 23.31 -11.27
C ALA A 167 -13.30 23.31 -9.75
N ARG A 168 -14.30 23.81 -9.00
CA ARG A 168 -14.26 23.82 -7.53
C ARG A 168 -14.45 22.46 -6.89
N ARG A 169 -14.86 21.44 -7.65
CA ARG A 169 -15.06 20.04 -7.23
C ARG A 169 -13.95 19.11 -7.70
N ILE A 170 -12.95 19.66 -8.39
CA ILE A 170 -11.76 18.92 -8.85
C ILE A 170 -10.57 19.33 -7.98
N TYR A 171 -9.94 18.31 -7.39
CA TYR A 171 -8.75 18.43 -6.55
C TYR A 171 -7.61 17.71 -7.29
N ALA A 172 -6.60 18.47 -7.72
CA ALA A 172 -5.46 17.93 -8.47
C ALA A 172 -4.27 17.68 -7.53
N THR A 173 -3.92 16.43 -7.31
CA THR A 173 -2.69 16.07 -6.59
C THR A 173 -1.61 15.77 -7.61
N THR A 174 -0.68 16.70 -7.83
CA THR A 174 0.24 16.70 -8.97
C THR A 174 1.61 17.30 -8.63
N ASP A 175 2.50 17.41 -9.62
CA ASP A 175 3.78 18.11 -9.49
C ASP A 175 3.57 19.60 -9.18
N ALA A 176 4.47 20.19 -8.39
CA ALA A 176 4.36 21.60 -8.00
C ALA A 176 4.59 22.59 -9.14
N HIS A 177 5.36 22.21 -10.16
CA HIS A 177 5.90 23.14 -11.15
C HIS A 177 5.63 22.76 -12.61
N LYS A 178 5.42 21.48 -12.92
CA LYS A 178 5.40 20.97 -14.30
C LYS A 178 4.44 19.79 -14.49
N GLY A 179 4.16 19.47 -15.72
CA GLY A 179 3.32 18.33 -16.09
C GLY A 179 1.97 18.76 -16.67
N ALA A 180 1.34 17.84 -17.41
CA ALA A 180 0.09 18.13 -18.10
C ALA A 180 -1.07 18.40 -17.12
N LEU A 181 -1.11 17.70 -15.98
CA LEU A 181 -2.14 17.93 -14.98
C LEU A 181 -1.92 19.28 -14.26
N LYS A 182 -0.66 19.63 -13.95
CA LYS A 182 -0.33 20.93 -13.36
C LYS A 182 -0.77 22.08 -14.28
N GLY A 183 -0.39 22.04 -15.56
CA GLY A 183 -0.80 23.08 -16.50
C GLY A 183 -2.32 23.18 -16.67
N LEU A 184 -3.04 22.06 -16.64
CA LEU A 184 -4.49 22.05 -16.68
C LEU A 184 -5.11 22.62 -15.40
N ALA A 185 -4.54 22.30 -14.24
CA ALA A 185 -5.03 22.79 -12.94
C ALA A 185 -4.86 24.32 -12.84
N ASP A 186 -3.72 24.85 -13.27
CA ASP A 186 -3.48 26.29 -13.35
C ASP A 186 -4.47 27.00 -14.29
N ASP A 187 -4.71 26.43 -15.50
CA ASP A 187 -5.62 27.02 -16.49
C ASP A 187 -7.07 27.02 -16.02
N LYS A 188 -7.52 26.00 -15.31
CA LYS A 188 -8.89 25.81 -14.88
C LYS A 188 -9.17 26.27 -13.44
N GLY A 189 -8.13 26.57 -12.67
CA GLY A 189 -8.26 26.99 -11.28
C GLY A 189 -8.68 25.84 -10.33
N TYR A 190 -8.19 24.63 -10.56
CA TYR A 190 -8.41 23.51 -9.64
C TYR A 190 -7.68 23.73 -8.32
N GLU A 191 -8.21 23.22 -7.22
CA GLU A 191 -7.45 23.16 -5.98
C GLU A 191 -6.33 22.12 -6.09
N GLU A 192 -5.10 22.53 -5.80
CA GLU A 192 -3.90 21.72 -6.03
C GLU A 192 -3.24 21.28 -4.73
N PHE A 193 -2.76 20.04 -4.74
CA PHE A 193 -1.89 19.46 -3.71
C PHE A 193 -0.64 18.88 -4.35
N VAL A 194 0.47 18.92 -3.62
CA VAL A 194 1.78 18.58 -4.18
C VAL A 194 2.12 17.11 -4.01
N VAL A 195 2.56 16.48 -5.09
CA VAL A 195 3.34 15.24 -5.04
C VAL A 195 4.81 15.64 -4.92
N PRO A 196 5.48 15.45 -3.78
CA PRO A 196 6.85 15.90 -3.60
C PRO A 196 7.82 15.29 -4.63
N ASP A 197 8.77 16.09 -5.11
CA ASP A 197 9.74 15.64 -6.11
C ASP A 197 10.68 14.56 -5.60
N ASN A 198 11.00 14.64 -4.32
CA ASN A 198 11.92 13.77 -3.62
C ASN A 198 11.23 12.54 -2.97
N ILE A 199 9.98 12.21 -3.37
CA ILE A 199 9.25 11.03 -2.90
C ILE A 199 8.71 10.24 -4.09
N GLY A 200 9.08 8.97 -4.15
CA GLY A 200 8.57 8.04 -5.16
C GLY A 200 7.09 7.65 -4.91
N GLY A 201 6.36 7.29 -5.98
CA GLY A 201 4.92 7.01 -5.89
C GLY A 201 4.54 5.95 -4.85
N ARG A 202 5.30 4.87 -4.72
CA ARG A 202 5.03 3.78 -3.75
C ARG A 202 5.38 4.13 -2.29
N TYR A 203 6.09 5.26 -2.07
CA TYR A 203 6.43 5.84 -0.76
C TYR A 203 5.57 7.07 -0.41
N SER A 204 4.49 7.35 -1.14
CA SER A 204 3.77 8.61 -1.05
C SER A 204 2.49 8.57 -0.22
N VAL A 205 2.17 7.48 0.47
CA VAL A 205 0.92 7.33 1.24
C VAL A 205 0.73 8.45 2.26
N LEU A 206 1.82 8.85 2.94
CA LEU A 206 1.81 9.89 3.97
C LEU A 206 1.99 11.33 3.43
N THR A 207 1.84 11.51 2.12
CA THR A 207 1.74 12.83 1.45
C THR A 207 0.29 13.15 1.12
N ALA A 208 0.04 14.28 0.47
CA ALA A 208 -1.28 14.64 -0.03
C ALA A 208 -1.92 13.54 -0.91
N VAL A 209 -1.09 12.70 -1.55
CA VAL A 209 -1.53 11.55 -2.37
C VAL A 209 -2.45 10.61 -1.60
N GLY A 210 -2.07 10.22 -0.38
CA GLY A 210 -2.89 9.37 0.47
C GLY A 210 -3.77 10.15 1.43
N LEU A 211 -3.24 11.23 2.02
CA LEU A 211 -3.88 11.92 3.13
C LEU A 211 -5.21 12.59 2.77
N LEU A 212 -5.37 13.13 1.54
CA LEU A 212 -6.63 13.76 1.15
C LEU A 212 -7.80 12.75 1.11
N PRO A 213 -7.76 11.66 0.35
CA PRO A 213 -8.87 10.69 0.35
C PRO A 213 -9.05 10.01 1.71
N ILE A 214 -7.98 9.79 2.49
CA ILE A 214 -8.06 9.24 3.85
C ILE A 214 -8.83 10.21 4.77
N ALA A 215 -8.52 11.50 4.74
CA ALA A 215 -9.23 12.52 5.53
C ALA A 215 -10.70 12.64 5.12
N VAL A 216 -11.02 12.55 3.81
CA VAL A 216 -12.41 12.54 3.31
C VAL A 216 -13.20 11.36 3.88
N ALA A 217 -12.57 10.20 4.08
CA ALA A 217 -13.17 9.04 4.75
C ALA A 217 -13.43 9.26 6.26
N GLY A 218 -13.11 10.43 6.80
CA GLY A 218 -13.27 10.76 8.21
C GLY A 218 -12.25 10.09 9.12
N ILE A 219 -11.09 9.70 8.60
CA ILE A 219 -9.98 9.14 9.36
C ILE A 219 -9.13 10.28 9.92
N ASP A 220 -8.65 10.11 11.15
CA ASP A 220 -7.76 11.06 11.80
C ASP A 220 -6.34 10.95 11.23
N ILE A 221 -6.02 11.87 10.31
CA ILE A 221 -4.70 11.91 9.67
C ILE A 221 -3.61 12.47 10.61
N ASP A 222 -3.95 13.20 11.67
CA ASP A 222 -3.00 13.61 12.70
C ASP A 222 -2.52 12.38 13.48
N ALA A 223 -3.44 11.52 13.89
CA ALA A 223 -3.13 10.26 14.56
C ALA A 223 -2.33 9.29 13.66
N LEU A 224 -2.66 9.24 12.36
CA LEU A 224 -1.91 8.45 11.38
C LEU A 224 -0.45 8.93 11.27
N MET A 225 -0.24 10.24 11.13
CA MET A 225 1.09 10.85 11.06
C MET A 225 1.87 10.70 12.37
N ALA A 226 1.20 10.78 13.52
CA ALA A 226 1.81 10.55 14.82
C ALA A 226 2.35 9.12 14.96
N GLY A 227 1.58 8.12 14.52
CA GLY A 227 2.04 6.72 14.51
C GLY A 227 3.25 6.50 13.60
N ALA A 228 3.27 7.15 12.44
CA ALA A 228 4.43 7.13 11.56
C ALA A 228 5.67 7.81 12.17
N ALA A 229 5.48 8.94 12.86
CA ALA A 229 6.56 9.65 13.55
C ALA A 229 7.14 8.84 14.73
N ASP A 230 6.29 8.13 15.47
CA ASP A 230 6.76 7.21 16.52
C ASP A 230 7.65 6.11 15.93
N MET A 231 7.22 5.48 14.83
CA MET A 231 7.99 4.44 14.16
C MET A 231 9.27 5.00 13.52
N MET A 232 9.23 6.21 12.98
CA MET A 232 10.41 6.89 12.46
C MET A 232 11.49 7.01 13.52
N ARG A 233 11.13 7.38 14.76
CA ARG A 233 12.07 7.48 15.88
C ARG A 233 12.66 6.11 16.25
N GLU A 234 11.88 5.03 16.24
CA GLU A 234 12.37 3.67 16.45
C GLU A 234 13.32 3.23 15.32
N CYS A 235 12.96 3.49 14.05
CA CYS A 235 13.77 3.16 12.89
C CYS A 235 15.06 4.01 12.76
N ALA A 236 15.14 5.17 13.41
CA ALA A 236 16.35 5.99 13.45
C ALA A 236 17.46 5.39 14.35
N LEU A 237 17.14 4.39 15.16
CA LEU A 237 18.12 3.72 16.02
C LEU A 237 19.00 2.77 15.18
N ALA A 238 20.29 3.02 15.14
CA ALA A 238 21.24 2.19 14.40
C ALA A 238 21.71 1.00 15.26
N ASP A 239 20.78 0.18 15.71
CA ASP A 239 21.01 -0.98 16.60
C ASP A 239 20.06 -2.13 16.20
N MET A 240 20.64 -3.31 15.95
CA MET A 240 19.91 -4.52 15.54
C MET A 240 18.87 -4.97 16.58
N ASN A 241 19.11 -4.74 17.86
CA ASN A 241 18.19 -5.16 18.91
C ASN A 241 17.05 -4.15 19.16
N ALA A 242 17.25 -2.90 18.76
CA ALA A 242 16.31 -1.81 19.03
C ALA A 242 15.50 -1.40 17.79
N ASN A 243 16.01 -1.65 16.58
CA ASN A 243 15.38 -1.23 15.33
C ASN A 243 14.60 -2.39 14.69
N PRO A 244 13.27 -2.36 14.72
CA PRO A 244 12.46 -3.44 14.16
C PRO A 244 12.62 -3.59 12.64
N ALA A 245 12.88 -2.49 11.92
CA ALA A 245 13.10 -2.53 10.48
C ALA A 245 14.43 -3.22 10.12
N TRP A 246 15.47 -3.06 10.96
CA TRP A 246 16.72 -3.81 10.81
C TRP A 246 16.50 -5.31 11.01
N GLN A 247 15.73 -5.68 12.05
CA GLN A 247 15.42 -7.08 12.34
C GLN A 247 14.69 -7.73 11.16
N TYR A 248 13.68 -7.06 10.65
CA TYR A 248 12.87 -7.57 9.54
C TYR A 248 13.66 -7.63 8.23
N ALA A 249 14.33 -6.55 7.82
CA ALA A 249 15.13 -6.52 6.60
C ALA A 249 16.28 -7.55 6.64
N GLY A 250 16.93 -7.69 7.81
CA GLY A 250 17.99 -8.68 8.01
C GLY A 250 17.50 -10.11 7.90
N ALA A 251 16.36 -10.44 8.52
CA ALA A 251 15.74 -11.75 8.44
C ALA A 251 15.36 -12.10 6.99
N ARG A 252 14.73 -11.19 6.26
CA ARG A 252 14.37 -11.33 4.83
C ARG A 252 15.61 -11.60 3.97
N TYR A 253 16.67 -10.83 4.19
CA TYR A 253 17.93 -11.00 3.44
C TYR A 253 18.57 -12.37 3.69
N GLU A 254 18.63 -12.84 4.94
CA GLU A 254 19.18 -14.17 5.24
C GLU A 254 18.29 -15.30 4.67
N LEU A 255 16.97 -15.20 4.77
CA LEU A 255 16.07 -16.15 4.13
C LEU A 255 16.24 -16.17 2.60
N TYR A 256 16.41 -15.01 1.96
CA TYR A 256 16.73 -14.93 0.54
C TYR A 256 18.04 -15.65 0.19
N ARG A 257 19.09 -15.49 1.01
CA ARG A 257 20.39 -16.14 0.83
C ARG A 257 20.32 -17.66 1.00
N THR A 258 19.42 -18.17 1.84
CA THR A 258 19.20 -19.61 2.03
C THR A 258 18.28 -20.24 0.96
N GLY A 259 17.90 -19.46 -0.06
CA GLY A 259 17.13 -19.95 -1.21
C GLY A 259 15.64 -19.70 -1.18
N LYS A 260 15.12 -19.01 -0.17
CA LYS A 260 13.73 -18.54 -0.17
C LYS A 260 13.60 -17.42 -1.21
N LYS A 261 12.62 -17.54 -2.12
CA LYS A 261 12.45 -16.60 -3.24
C LYS A 261 11.10 -15.89 -3.21
N ILE A 262 10.17 -16.37 -2.42
CA ILE A 262 8.83 -15.83 -2.29
C ILE A 262 8.61 -15.46 -0.82
N GLU A 263 8.22 -14.22 -0.57
CA GLU A 263 7.70 -13.79 0.71
C GLU A 263 6.18 -13.70 0.62
N LEU A 264 5.51 -14.41 1.54
CA LEU A 264 4.06 -14.48 1.60
C LEU A 264 3.58 -13.67 2.81
N LEU A 265 3.10 -12.44 2.56
CA LEU A 265 2.50 -11.60 3.59
C LEU A 265 1.11 -12.15 3.92
N ALA A 266 0.95 -12.62 5.15
CA ALA A 266 -0.30 -13.20 5.63
C ALA A 266 -0.98 -12.28 6.65
N ALA A 267 -2.27 -12.06 6.51
CA ALA A 267 -3.10 -11.36 7.48
C ALA A 267 -4.38 -12.14 7.74
N TYR A 268 -4.84 -12.11 9.01
CA TYR A 268 -6.10 -12.75 9.44
C TYR A 268 -7.25 -11.74 9.59
N GLU A 269 -6.98 -10.49 9.22
CA GLU A 269 -7.97 -9.41 9.17
C GLU A 269 -8.26 -9.06 7.71
N PRO A 270 -9.46 -9.36 7.19
CA PRO A 270 -9.83 -9.09 5.79
C PRO A 270 -9.68 -7.61 5.40
N CYS A 271 -9.77 -6.71 6.38
CA CYS A 271 -9.57 -5.28 6.14
C CYS A 271 -8.15 -4.94 5.70
N PHE A 272 -7.16 -5.80 5.95
CA PHE A 272 -5.76 -5.57 5.58
C PHE A 272 -5.45 -5.86 4.10
N ARG A 273 -6.39 -6.39 3.35
CA ARG A 273 -6.21 -6.83 1.95
C ARG A 273 -5.52 -5.77 1.07
N PHE A 274 -6.02 -4.53 1.02
CA PHE A 274 -5.41 -3.49 0.19
C PHE A 274 -4.11 -2.91 0.78
N MET A 275 -3.87 -3.06 2.07
CA MET A 275 -2.53 -2.82 2.63
C MET A 275 -1.52 -3.85 2.11
N SER A 276 -1.91 -5.10 1.96
CA SER A 276 -1.08 -6.14 1.33
C SER A 276 -0.82 -5.84 -0.16
N GLU A 277 -1.81 -5.30 -0.90
CA GLU A 277 -1.61 -4.88 -2.29
C GLU A 277 -0.60 -3.70 -2.40
N TRP A 278 -0.70 -2.72 -1.51
CA TRP A 278 0.29 -1.65 -1.41
C TRP A 278 1.68 -2.20 -1.06
N TRP A 279 1.79 -3.11 -0.11
CA TRP A 279 3.04 -3.75 0.28
C TRP A 279 3.67 -4.52 -0.89
N LYS A 280 2.87 -5.23 -1.70
CA LYS A 280 3.38 -5.91 -2.92
C LYS A 280 3.98 -4.92 -3.91
N GLN A 281 3.36 -3.77 -4.14
CA GLN A 281 3.94 -2.72 -4.98
C GLN A 281 5.23 -2.18 -4.37
N LEU A 282 5.21 -1.86 -3.07
CA LEU A 282 6.37 -1.30 -2.37
C LEU A 282 7.60 -2.19 -2.56
N TYR A 283 7.50 -3.47 -2.23
CA TYR A 283 8.63 -4.40 -2.30
C TYR A 283 8.93 -4.85 -3.74
N GLY A 284 7.93 -5.14 -4.55
CA GLY A 284 8.12 -5.62 -5.91
C GLY A 284 8.87 -4.61 -6.80
N GLU A 285 8.48 -3.34 -6.76
CA GLU A 285 9.18 -2.29 -7.52
C GLU A 285 10.52 -1.89 -6.91
N SER A 286 10.71 -2.05 -5.60
CA SER A 286 11.96 -1.65 -4.93
C SER A 286 13.06 -2.68 -5.03
N GLU A 287 12.73 -3.97 -4.96
CA GLU A 287 13.71 -5.07 -4.89
C GLU A 287 13.87 -5.85 -6.18
N GLY A 288 12.81 -5.98 -6.99
CA GLY A 288 12.77 -6.82 -8.18
C GLY A 288 13.61 -6.28 -9.34
N LYS A 289 14.93 -6.22 -9.20
CA LYS A 289 15.87 -5.61 -10.15
C LYS A 289 17.11 -6.50 -10.32
N GLU A 290 17.78 -6.38 -11.46
CA GLU A 290 19.04 -7.07 -11.73
C GLU A 290 18.98 -8.60 -11.48
N SER A 291 17.82 -9.21 -11.73
CA SER A 291 17.53 -10.62 -11.43
C SER A 291 17.65 -10.98 -9.94
N LYS A 292 17.49 -10.03 -9.04
CA LYS A 292 17.48 -10.16 -7.59
C LYS A 292 16.10 -9.86 -7.01
N GLY A 293 15.95 -10.07 -5.71
CA GLY A 293 14.78 -9.72 -4.91
C GLY A 293 13.88 -10.91 -4.57
N LEU A 294 13.09 -10.71 -3.50
CA LEU A 294 12.01 -11.60 -3.12
C LEU A 294 10.76 -11.27 -3.93
N PHE A 295 10.05 -12.29 -4.40
CA PHE A 295 8.74 -12.09 -5.03
C PHE A 295 7.69 -11.86 -3.92
N PRO A 296 7.08 -10.65 -3.85
CA PRO A 296 6.11 -10.36 -2.82
C PRO A 296 4.73 -10.92 -3.22
N ALA A 297 4.22 -11.84 -2.42
CA ALA A 297 2.88 -12.37 -2.54
C ALA A 297 2.08 -12.13 -1.25
N SER A 298 0.77 -12.29 -1.26
CA SER A 298 -0.05 -12.16 -0.05
C SER A 298 -1.19 -13.16 0.00
N VAL A 299 -1.60 -13.51 1.21
CA VAL A 299 -2.76 -14.36 1.50
C VAL A 299 -3.61 -13.76 2.60
N GLU A 300 -4.91 -14.03 2.55
CA GLU A 300 -5.89 -13.66 3.56
C GLU A 300 -6.34 -14.93 4.29
N PHE A 301 -5.78 -15.18 5.47
CA PHE A 301 -6.17 -16.32 6.28
C PHE A 301 -7.41 -15.97 7.14
N THR A 302 -8.31 -16.91 7.45
CA THR A 302 -8.25 -18.37 7.16
C THR A 302 -8.74 -18.75 5.75
N ALA A 303 -9.32 -17.81 4.98
CA ALA A 303 -9.90 -18.11 3.67
C ALA A 303 -8.90 -18.85 2.75
N ASP A 304 -7.69 -18.32 2.62
CA ASP A 304 -6.66 -18.89 1.75
C ASP A 304 -6.00 -20.16 2.31
N LEU A 305 -6.27 -20.56 3.54
CA LEU A 305 -5.92 -21.93 3.99
C LEU A 305 -6.71 -22.99 3.23
N HIS A 306 -7.92 -22.63 2.73
CA HIS A 306 -8.75 -23.50 1.91
C HIS A 306 -8.43 -23.42 0.40
N SER A 307 -7.41 -22.67 0.01
CA SER A 307 -6.93 -22.54 -1.39
C SER A 307 -5.42 -22.79 -1.47
N MET A 308 -4.62 -22.00 -0.78
CA MET A 308 -3.15 -22.03 -0.83
C MET A 308 -2.52 -22.88 0.29
N GLY A 309 -3.28 -23.24 1.33
CA GLY A 309 -2.77 -23.96 2.50
C GLY A 309 -2.07 -25.28 2.12
N GLN A 310 -2.61 -26.04 1.17
CA GLN A 310 -1.97 -27.27 0.70
C GLN A 310 -0.59 -27.01 0.09
N TYR A 311 -0.45 -26.00 -0.76
CA TYR A 311 0.84 -25.66 -1.37
C TYR A 311 1.85 -25.15 -0.32
N ILE A 312 1.40 -24.31 0.60
CA ILE A 312 2.25 -23.79 1.67
C ILE A 312 2.76 -24.95 2.52
N GLN A 313 1.88 -25.89 2.92
CA GLN A 313 2.24 -27.03 3.79
C GLN A 313 3.12 -28.07 3.10
N GLU A 314 2.87 -28.43 1.83
CA GLU A 314 3.50 -29.56 1.17
C GLU A 314 4.15 -29.25 -0.19
N GLY A 315 4.04 -28.02 -0.70
CA GLY A 315 4.65 -27.59 -1.96
C GLY A 315 6.18 -27.40 -1.86
N GLU A 316 6.77 -26.73 -2.82
CA GLU A 316 8.20 -26.44 -2.84
C GLU A 316 8.63 -25.49 -1.71
N ARG A 317 9.80 -25.75 -1.12
CA ARG A 317 10.31 -25.04 0.07
C ARG A 317 11.02 -23.71 -0.26
N HIS A 318 10.60 -22.95 -1.28
CA HIS A 318 11.22 -21.71 -1.69
C HIS A 318 10.49 -20.43 -1.17
N LEU A 319 9.46 -20.61 -0.37
CA LEU A 319 8.73 -19.52 0.26
C LEU A 319 8.95 -19.44 1.78
N PHE A 320 8.63 -18.30 2.36
CA PHE A 320 8.47 -18.06 3.79
C PHE A 320 7.29 -17.13 4.04
N GLU A 321 6.77 -17.13 5.24
CA GLU A 321 5.66 -16.27 5.65
C GLU A 321 6.11 -15.09 6.49
N THR A 322 5.47 -13.93 6.27
CA THR A 322 5.45 -12.79 7.19
C THR A 322 4.02 -12.58 7.65
N VAL A 323 3.72 -12.88 8.91
CA VAL A 323 2.37 -12.79 9.48
C VAL A 323 2.20 -11.49 10.23
N VAL A 324 1.25 -10.66 9.81
CA VAL A 324 0.85 -9.46 10.55
C VAL A 324 -0.19 -9.87 11.61
N ARG A 325 0.22 -9.79 12.88
CA ARG A 325 -0.62 -10.15 14.05
C ARG A 325 -1.06 -8.88 14.76
N PHE A 326 -2.30 -8.48 14.51
CA PHE A 326 -2.93 -7.37 15.19
C PHE A 326 -3.29 -7.76 16.64
N GLY A 327 -3.27 -6.77 17.54
CA GLY A 327 -3.78 -6.88 18.89
C GLY A 327 -5.29 -7.18 18.91
N PRO A 328 -5.90 -7.18 20.10
CA PRO A 328 -7.30 -7.57 20.28
C PRO A 328 -8.26 -6.77 19.39
N SER A 329 -9.30 -7.45 18.89
CA SER A 329 -10.41 -6.82 18.16
C SER A 329 -11.24 -5.93 19.11
N GLN A 330 -11.86 -4.88 18.56
CA GLN A 330 -12.82 -4.06 19.31
C GLN A 330 -14.16 -4.78 19.55
N ASN A 331 -14.47 -5.83 18.77
CA ASN A 331 -15.71 -6.59 18.86
C ASN A 331 -15.40 -8.01 19.31
N GLU A 332 -16.00 -8.45 20.39
CA GLU A 332 -15.72 -9.79 20.94
C GLU A 332 -16.51 -10.89 20.21
N ASN A 333 -17.79 -10.67 19.91
CA ASN A 333 -18.70 -11.61 19.26
C ASN A 333 -18.55 -13.05 19.80
N PRO A 334 -19.02 -13.33 21.02
CA PRO A 334 -18.92 -14.67 21.59
C PRO A 334 -19.78 -15.66 20.80
N VAL A 335 -19.26 -16.86 20.60
CA VAL A 335 -19.97 -17.94 19.91
C VAL A 335 -21.22 -18.32 20.71
N PRO A 336 -22.43 -18.35 20.10
CA PRO A 336 -23.62 -18.78 20.81
C PRO A 336 -23.58 -20.28 21.10
N TYR A 337 -24.25 -20.68 22.19
CA TYR A 337 -24.49 -22.09 22.48
C TYR A 337 -25.63 -22.62 21.62
N ASP A 338 -25.47 -23.78 21.01
CA ASP A 338 -26.53 -24.49 20.26
C ASP A 338 -27.00 -25.73 21.08
N GLU A 339 -28.27 -25.76 21.45
CA GLU A 339 -28.83 -26.87 22.24
C GLU A 339 -28.73 -28.22 21.51
N GLY A 340 -28.83 -28.22 20.20
CA GLY A 340 -28.73 -29.41 19.34
C GLY A 340 -27.30 -29.90 19.13
N ASN A 341 -26.30 -29.00 19.20
CA ASN A 341 -24.87 -29.28 18.90
C ASN A 341 -24.67 -30.12 17.62
N GLY A 342 -25.47 -29.86 16.60
CA GLY A 342 -25.46 -30.67 15.39
C GLY A 342 -24.17 -30.57 14.58
N ASP A 343 -23.43 -29.46 14.73
CA ASP A 343 -22.11 -29.22 14.14
C ASP A 343 -20.95 -29.64 15.03
N GLY A 344 -21.18 -30.05 16.31
CA GLY A 344 -20.17 -30.44 17.27
C GLY A 344 -19.35 -29.28 17.83
N LEU A 345 -19.76 -28.01 17.64
CA LEU A 345 -18.94 -26.84 17.97
C LEU A 345 -19.23 -26.21 19.33
N ASN A 346 -20.07 -26.82 20.20
CA ASN A 346 -20.35 -26.26 21.53
C ASN A 346 -19.10 -26.09 22.42
N PHE A 347 -17.99 -26.74 22.13
CA PHE A 347 -16.73 -26.49 22.82
C PHE A 347 -16.18 -25.06 22.59
N LEU A 348 -16.70 -24.34 21.61
CA LEU A 348 -16.41 -22.94 21.33
C LEU A 348 -17.39 -21.97 21.98
N ALA A 349 -18.52 -22.46 22.47
CA ALA A 349 -19.57 -21.61 23.05
C ALA A 349 -19.01 -20.67 24.15
N GLY A 350 -19.35 -19.40 24.06
CA GLY A 350 -18.86 -18.34 24.95
C GLY A 350 -17.44 -17.85 24.69
N LYS A 351 -16.68 -18.49 23.81
CA LYS A 351 -15.37 -17.97 23.35
C LYS A 351 -15.56 -16.90 22.30
N SER A 352 -14.75 -15.83 22.38
CA SER A 352 -14.82 -14.75 21.37
C SER A 352 -14.25 -15.19 20.03
N MET A 353 -14.73 -14.57 18.95
CA MET A 353 -14.14 -14.75 17.61
C MET A 353 -12.65 -14.38 17.57
N ASP A 354 -12.24 -13.40 18.36
CA ASP A 354 -10.82 -13.01 18.48
C ASP A 354 -9.97 -14.13 19.09
N PHE A 355 -10.47 -14.79 20.13
CA PHE A 355 -9.80 -15.97 20.72
C PHE A 355 -9.63 -17.07 19.66
N ILE A 356 -10.70 -17.39 18.92
CA ILE A 356 -10.67 -18.45 17.88
C ILE A 356 -9.67 -18.09 16.78
N ARG A 357 -9.68 -16.83 16.32
CA ARG A 357 -8.72 -16.33 15.35
C ARG A 357 -7.27 -16.51 15.82
N GLN A 358 -6.97 -16.18 17.08
CA GLN A 358 -5.63 -16.34 17.63
C GLN A 358 -5.20 -17.80 17.69
N GLN A 359 -6.11 -18.72 18.06
CA GLN A 359 -5.80 -20.15 18.04
C GLN A 359 -5.57 -20.68 16.62
N ALA A 360 -6.33 -20.17 15.63
CA ALA A 360 -6.11 -20.50 14.23
C ALA A 360 -4.73 -20.01 13.75
N MET A 361 -4.32 -18.79 14.15
CA MET A 361 -2.98 -18.25 13.84
C MET A 361 -1.88 -19.13 14.41
N ASP A 362 -1.98 -19.48 15.71
CA ASP A 362 -0.96 -20.27 16.39
C ASP A 362 -0.90 -21.70 15.83
N GLY A 363 -2.05 -22.31 15.55
CA GLY A 363 -2.12 -23.66 14.94
C GLY A 363 -1.53 -23.70 13.53
N THR A 364 -1.84 -22.72 12.71
CA THR A 364 -1.28 -22.57 11.34
C THR A 364 0.23 -22.35 11.40
N LEU A 365 0.70 -21.44 12.25
CA LEU A 365 2.11 -21.16 12.46
C LEU A 365 2.89 -22.43 12.79
N LEU A 366 2.43 -23.19 13.77
CA LEU A 366 3.09 -24.44 14.18
C LEU A 366 3.16 -25.47 13.03
N ALA A 367 2.04 -25.68 12.33
CA ALA A 367 1.97 -26.63 11.23
C ALA A 367 2.92 -26.22 10.07
N HIS A 368 2.91 -24.96 9.66
CA HIS A 368 3.74 -24.50 8.56
C HIS A 368 5.24 -24.54 8.91
N VAL A 369 5.62 -24.16 10.15
CA VAL A 369 7.02 -24.22 10.59
C VAL A 369 7.50 -25.67 10.66
N GLU A 370 6.71 -26.60 11.21
CA GLU A 370 7.01 -28.04 11.19
C GLU A 370 7.10 -28.58 9.76
N GLY A 371 6.29 -28.07 8.85
CA GLY A 371 6.33 -28.37 7.42
C GLY A 371 7.53 -27.78 6.68
N GLY A 372 8.40 -27.00 7.34
CA GLY A 372 9.62 -26.43 6.74
C GLY A 372 9.43 -25.04 6.10
N VAL A 373 8.38 -24.32 6.50
CA VAL A 373 8.11 -22.93 6.07
C VAL A 373 8.52 -21.97 7.18
N PRO A 374 9.59 -21.17 7.01
CA PRO A 374 9.97 -20.15 7.98
C PRO A 374 8.86 -19.12 8.16
N ASN A 375 8.70 -18.62 9.40
CA ASN A 375 7.67 -17.63 9.71
C ASN A 375 8.24 -16.47 10.52
N VAL A 376 8.11 -15.26 9.96
CA VAL A 376 8.34 -14.00 10.65
C VAL A 376 6.99 -13.50 11.18
N THR A 377 6.87 -13.20 12.46
CA THR A 377 5.63 -12.62 12.99
C THR A 377 5.84 -11.16 13.35
N LEU A 378 5.03 -10.27 12.76
CA LEU A 378 4.97 -8.85 13.08
C LEU A 378 3.81 -8.62 14.06
N ARG A 379 4.12 -8.44 15.34
CA ARG A 379 3.12 -8.15 16.38
C ARG A 379 2.89 -6.64 16.45
N THR A 380 1.63 -6.24 16.35
CA THR A 380 1.24 -4.83 16.38
C THR A 380 0.21 -4.56 17.47
N GLY A 381 -0.13 -3.30 17.69
CA GLY A 381 -1.34 -2.93 18.45
C GLY A 381 -2.62 -3.32 17.71
N SER A 382 -3.77 -3.05 18.30
CA SER A 382 -5.06 -3.16 17.62
C SER A 382 -5.10 -2.26 16.38
N VAL A 383 -6.01 -2.57 15.45
CA VAL A 383 -6.21 -1.74 14.24
C VAL A 383 -6.60 -0.33 14.65
N SER A 384 -5.76 0.64 14.36
CA SER A 384 -5.94 2.06 14.65
C SER A 384 -5.13 2.92 13.68
N GLU A 385 -5.42 4.22 13.65
CA GLU A 385 -4.67 5.20 12.86
C GLU A 385 -3.16 5.17 13.21
N GLN A 386 -2.82 5.15 14.50
CA GLN A 386 -1.43 5.08 14.96
C GLN A 386 -0.76 3.79 14.51
N THR A 387 -1.44 2.65 14.65
CA THR A 387 -0.89 1.35 14.24
C THR A 387 -0.61 1.31 12.75
N LEU A 388 -1.53 1.81 11.92
CA LEU A 388 -1.34 1.81 10.46
C LEU A 388 -0.28 2.83 10.01
N GLY A 389 -0.24 4.01 10.61
CA GLY A 389 0.83 4.98 10.35
C GLY A 389 2.21 4.39 10.64
N GLY A 390 2.33 3.72 11.79
CA GLY A 390 3.55 3.00 12.16
C GLY A 390 3.91 1.86 11.19
N LEU A 391 2.92 1.06 10.74
CA LEU A 391 3.13 -0.03 9.78
C LEU A 391 3.58 0.49 8.40
N ILE A 392 2.99 1.58 7.93
CA ILE A 392 3.39 2.21 6.66
C ILE A 392 4.85 2.61 6.73
N TYR A 393 5.25 3.38 7.73
CA TYR A 393 6.63 3.82 7.86
C TYR A 393 7.60 2.64 8.07
N PHE A 394 7.23 1.67 8.90
CA PHE A 394 8.02 0.45 9.13
C PHE A 394 8.33 -0.29 7.82
N PHE A 395 7.30 -0.55 7.00
CA PHE A 395 7.49 -1.24 5.73
C PHE A 395 8.29 -0.42 4.73
N GLU A 396 8.07 0.89 4.64
CA GLU A 396 8.86 1.78 3.79
C GLU A 396 10.34 1.75 4.19
N TYR A 397 10.64 1.87 5.49
CA TYR A 397 12.01 1.88 5.98
C TYR A 397 12.71 0.53 5.80
N ALA A 398 12.04 -0.55 6.16
CA ALA A 398 12.56 -1.90 5.98
C ALA A 398 12.78 -2.24 4.48
N CYS A 399 11.90 -1.75 3.59
CA CYS A 399 12.04 -1.92 2.15
C CYS A 399 13.28 -1.20 1.61
N GLY A 400 13.53 0.05 2.02
CA GLY A 400 14.74 0.78 1.65
C GLY A 400 16.02 0.07 2.10
N LEU A 401 16.05 -0.39 3.36
CA LEU A 401 17.17 -1.20 3.89
C LEU A 401 17.38 -2.48 3.07
N SER A 402 16.29 -3.19 2.77
CA SER A 402 16.32 -4.46 2.05
C SER A 402 16.84 -4.29 0.62
N GLY A 403 16.44 -3.22 -0.09
CA GLY A 403 16.98 -2.90 -1.41
C GLY A 403 18.50 -2.65 -1.38
N TYR A 404 18.98 -1.88 -0.41
CA TYR A 404 20.43 -1.68 -0.25
C TYR A 404 21.19 -2.95 0.17
N LEU A 405 20.58 -3.83 0.98
CA LEU A 405 21.18 -5.14 1.28
C LEU A 405 21.31 -6.03 0.04
N LEU A 406 20.43 -5.89 -0.92
CA LEU A 406 20.46 -6.58 -2.21
C LEU A 406 21.41 -5.90 -3.23
N ASP A 407 22.03 -4.77 -2.86
CA ASP A 407 22.86 -3.94 -3.72
C ASP A 407 22.10 -3.49 -4.99
N VAL A 408 20.86 -3.00 -4.83
CA VAL A 408 20.05 -2.40 -5.88
C VAL A 408 19.57 -1.01 -5.47
N ASN A 409 19.21 -0.15 -6.45
CA ASN A 409 18.54 1.13 -6.15
C ASN A 409 17.08 0.86 -5.71
N PRO A 410 16.68 1.16 -4.44
CA PRO A 410 15.33 0.86 -3.98
C PRO A 410 14.27 1.80 -4.55
N PHE A 411 14.62 2.91 -5.20
CA PHE A 411 13.71 4.02 -5.47
C PHE A 411 13.41 4.26 -6.95
N ASP A 412 14.13 3.65 -7.87
CA ASP A 412 13.81 3.64 -9.31
C ASP A 412 12.93 2.43 -9.71
N GLN A 413 12.49 2.38 -10.95
CA GLN A 413 11.72 1.27 -11.53
C GLN A 413 11.94 1.13 -13.05
N PRO A 414 13.18 0.82 -13.51
CA PRO A 414 13.50 0.80 -14.94
C PRO A 414 12.72 -0.27 -15.71
N GLY A 415 12.33 -1.37 -15.08
CA GLY A 415 11.64 -2.50 -15.71
C GLY A 415 10.28 -2.17 -16.32
N VAL A 416 9.60 -1.12 -15.83
CA VAL A 416 8.27 -0.75 -16.34
C VAL A 416 8.31 0.11 -17.62
N GLU A 417 9.47 0.60 -18.03
CA GLU A 417 9.58 1.50 -19.19
C GLU A 417 9.37 0.77 -20.53
N ALA A 418 9.74 -0.50 -20.61
CA ALA A 418 9.62 -1.27 -21.84
C ALA A 418 8.16 -1.47 -22.26
N TYR A 419 7.28 -1.91 -21.34
CA TYR A 419 5.88 -2.11 -21.69
C TYR A 419 5.16 -0.79 -21.99
N LYS A 420 5.49 0.30 -21.30
CA LYS A 420 4.92 1.62 -21.59
C LYS A 420 5.23 2.09 -23.01
N LYS A 421 6.50 1.96 -23.44
CA LYS A 421 6.91 2.28 -24.81
C LYS A 421 6.14 1.45 -25.84
N ASN A 422 6.01 0.14 -25.60
CA ASN A 422 5.25 -0.76 -26.48
C ASN A 422 3.76 -0.37 -26.53
N MET A 423 3.16 -0.08 -25.40
CA MET A 423 1.76 0.39 -25.31
C MET A 423 1.57 1.69 -26.10
N PHE A 424 2.42 2.69 -25.92
CA PHE A 424 2.35 3.95 -26.66
C PHE A 424 2.48 3.74 -28.17
N ALA A 425 3.40 2.87 -28.60
CA ALA A 425 3.56 2.54 -30.02
C ALA A 425 2.31 1.88 -30.60
N LEU A 426 1.76 0.86 -29.91
CA LEU A 426 0.57 0.16 -30.36
C LEU A 426 -0.69 1.05 -30.38
N LEU A 427 -0.79 2.00 -29.44
CA LEU A 427 -1.84 3.02 -29.40
C LEU A 427 -1.68 4.09 -30.50
N GLY A 428 -0.58 4.10 -31.25
CA GLY A 428 -0.33 5.06 -32.32
C GLY A 428 0.10 6.44 -31.83
N LYS A 429 0.77 6.54 -30.67
CA LYS A 429 1.30 7.80 -30.17
C LYS A 429 2.32 8.38 -31.16
N PRO A 430 2.22 9.68 -31.55
CA PRO A 430 3.18 10.31 -32.42
C PRO A 430 4.63 10.15 -31.95
N GLY A 431 5.55 9.85 -32.90
CA GLY A 431 6.96 9.58 -32.61
C GLY A 431 7.29 8.13 -32.28
N TYR A 432 6.34 7.21 -32.42
CA TYR A 432 6.52 5.77 -32.17
C TYR A 432 6.19 4.90 -33.38
N GLU A 433 6.14 5.48 -34.59
CA GLU A 433 5.67 4.82 -35.82
C GLU A 433 6.50 3.59 -36.21
N ASP A 434 7.82 3.69 -36.20
CA ASP A 434 8.73 2.57 -36.51
C ASP A 434 8.62 1.42 -35.48
N LEU A 435 8.54 1.75 -34.20
CA LEU A 435 8.35 0.77 -33.16
C LEU A 435 7.01 0.06 -33.33
N ARG A 436 5.93 0.81 -33.65
CA ARG A 436 4.60 0.26 -33.91
C ARG A 436 4.63 -0.78 -35.03
N GLN A 437 5.23 -0.45 -36.18
CA GLN A 437 5.34 -1.41 -37.29
C GLN A 437 6.11 -2.68 -36.88
N THR A 438 7.18 -2.51 -36.11
CA THR A 438 7.99 -3.62 -35.61
C THR A 438 7.18 -4.52 -34.68
N LEU A 439 6.38 -3.94 -33.77
CA LEU A 439 5.55 -4.68 -32.81
C LEU A 439 4.41 -5.42 -33.54
N LEU A 440 3.72 -4.76 -34.49
CA LEU A 440 2.65 -5.39 -35.27
C LEU A 440 3.13 -6.64 -36.01
N ARG A 441 4.30 -6.57 -36.67
CA ARG A 441 4.93 -7.74 -37.33
C ARG A 441 5.25 -8.89 -36.34
N LYS A 442 5.54 -8.57 -35.08
CA LYS A 442 5.76 -9.58 -34.04
C LYS A 442 4.46 -10.23 -33.54
N LEU A 443 3.36 -9.48 -33.51
CA LEU A 443 2.05 -9.98 -33.08
C LEU A 443 1.34 -10.79 -34.17
N GLU A 444 1.67 -10.60 -35.45
CA GLU A 444 1.16 -11.38 -36.57
C GLU A 444 1.80 -12.78 -36.72
N LYS A 445 2.82 -13.09 -35.92
CA LYS A 445 3.52 -14.39 -35.87
C LYS A 445 2.98 -15.28 -34.75
#